data_ace9abe1b9d98a7a29b0189573efb17b
#
_entry.id   ace9abe1b9d98a7a29b0189573efb17b
#
_cell.length_a   1.000
_cell.length_b   1.000
_cell.length_c   1.000
_cell.angle_alpha   90.00
_cell.angle_beta   90.00
_cell.angle_gamma   90.00
#
_symmetry.space_group_name_H-M   'P 1'
#
loop_
_entity.id
_entity.type
_entity.pdbx_description
1 polymer ?
#
loop_
_entity_poly.entity_id
_entity_poly.type
_entity_poly.pdbx_seq_one_letter_code
_entity_poly.pdbx_strand_id
1 'polypeptide(L)'
;MTIFAVQLNFYTSVGQVRQEISIKDGYVQIHFTDQEYNAIIPGTIDFPGQQIIEQDLYNSNEELRNTDIFIRFDKCENDHTLKAKLIDPYSFLIKYDSLRYAYASRDQIEFDKDPLLDGMILSVRLDNESIETTNMTYLTRGLWWTPRYEVMVIDERSATLRALADLNNEHQRLYDTTRSQLVTGSIPLVSNSVRAPAPMEAQRFEQMAGSMSNASPSISSIPDSTNFGSYSYNITHKFSLLPKSIKTFPFLSAMISFNYTLETSMYLSIGAASGLFQRIFIIKPSEFLPAGTITFYLATTGITLGQGRLPDTPKQSEQKISIGNDPDVRFNIISVITAIHQTPVYGQDLDVNVTVSNRKDEQIVSVKLTINSGFRNTTLFIKNLSSSNIRINQSSNDKSILIIQATIQPNQNERCNFSLKQLN
;
A
#
# COMPACT_ATOMS: atom_id res chain seq x y z
N MET A 1 0.36 -27.38 -21.58
CA MET A 1 0.96 -27.02 -20.29
C MET A 1 -0.06 -27.31 -19.20
N THR A 2 0.18 -28.29 -18.34
CA THR A 2 -0.73 -28.60 -17.22
C THR A 2 -0.62 -27.45 -16.24
N ILE A 3 -1.69 -26.66 -16.05
CA ILE A 3 -1.72 -25.57 -15.07
C ILE A 3 -1.84 -26.21 -13.70
N PHE A 4 -0.72 -26.34 -13.02
CA PHE A 4 -0.70 -26.73 -11.60
C PHE A 4 -1.26 -25.58 -10.77
N ALA A 5 -2.02 -25.93 -9.76
CA ALA A 5 -2.59 -24.98 -8.83
C ALA A 5 -1.51 -24.21 -8.07
N VAL A 6 -1.66 -22.88 -8.00
CA VAL A 6 -0.67 -21.97 -7.45
C VAL A 6 -1.04 -21.59 -6.01
N GLN A 7 -0.07 -21.50 -5.13
CA GLN A 7 -0.20 -20.86 -3.82
C GLN A 7 0.38 -19.45 -3.90
N LEU A 8 -0.34 -18.46 -3.39
CA LEU A 8 0.08 -17.06 -3.39
C LEU A 8 0.14 -16.51 -1.97
N ASN A 9 1.27 -15.92 -1.60
CA ASN A 9 1.37 -15.09 -0.41
C ASN A 9 1.55 -13.64 -0.87
N PHE A 10 0.56 -12.81 -0.52
CA PHE A 10 0.56 -11.40 -0.88
C PHE A 10 1.14 -10.58 0.26
N TYR A 11 2.21 -9.85 0.00
CA TYR A 11 2.76 -8.82 0.87
C TYR A 11 2.31 -7.44 0.38
N THR A 12 2.58 -6.40 1.13
CA THR A 12 2.15 -5.04 0.78
C THR A 12 2.90 -4.42 -0.41
N SER A 13 4.02 -5.00 -0.83
CA SER A 13 4.85 -4.50 -1.94
C SER A 13 5.25 -5.56 -2.95
N VAL A 14 5.09 -6.83 -2.64
CA VAL A 14 5.48 -7.97 -3.47
C VAL A 14 4.56 -9.15 -3.23
N GLY A 15 4.57 -10.12 -4.15
CA GLY A 15 3.93 -11.42 -3.96
C GLY A 15 4.95 -12.54 -3.97
N GLN A 16 4.70 -13.60 -3.20
CA GLN A 16 5.40 -14.86 -3.32
C GLN A 16 4.52 -15.83 -4.09
N VAL A 17 5.05 -16.36 -5.15
CA VAL A 17 4.44 -17.42 -5.94
C VAL A 17 5.07 -18.74 -5.53
N ARG A 18 4.24 -19.73 -5.24
CA ARG A 18 4.64 -21.12 -5.06
C ARG A 18 3.81 -21.99 -5.98
N GLN A 19 4.46 -22.69 -6.87
CA GLN A 19 3.81 -23.56 -7.84
C GLN A 19 4.50 -24.92 -7.91
N GLU A 20 3.69 -25.97 -8.08
CA GLU A 20 4.18 -27.30 -8.38
C GLU A 20 4.62 -27.35 -9.84
N ILE A 21 5.74 -27.98 -10.12
CA ILE A 21 6.32 -28.15 -11.44
C ILE A 21 6.75 -29.59 -11.67
N SER A 22 6.65 -30.06 -12.90
CA SER A 22 7.11 -31.40 -13.27
C SER A 22 8.62 -31.42 -13.47
N ILE A 23 9.22 -32.54 -13.05
CA ILE A 23 10.63 -32.85 -13.26
C ILE A 23 10.71 -33.99 -14.26
N LYS A 24 11.65 -33.91 -15.16
CA LYS A 24 11.97 -34.97 -16.09
C LYS A 24 13.46 -35.30 -16.04
N ASP A 25 13.78 -36.52 -15.64
CA ASP A 25 15.17 -37.02 -15.55
C ASP A 25 16.08 -36.11 -14.68
N GLY A 26 15.56 -35.58 -13.58
CA GLY A 26 16.25 -34.63 -12.69
C GLY A 26 16.31 -33.18 -13.21
N TYR A 27 15.74 -32.90 -14.38
CA TYR A 27 15.76 -31.57 -14.98
C TYR A 27 14.39 -30.88 -14.87
N VAL A 28 14.45 -29.59 -14.58
CA VAL A 28 13.33 -28.64 -14.62
C VAL A 28 13.62 -27.60 -15.67
N GLN A 29 12.68 -27.35 -16.57
CA GLN A 29 12.77 -26.27 -17.54
C GLN A 29 11.51 -25.42 -17.48
N ILE A 30 11.67 -24.13 -17.25
CA ILE A 30 10.58 -23.17 -17.06
C ILE A 30 10.81 -21.97 -17.97
N HIS A 31 9.80 -21.65 -18.75
CA HIS A 31 9.76 -20.44 -19.55
C HIS A 31 9.03 -19.33 -18.81
N PHE A 32 9.66 -18.17 -18.67
CA PHE A 32 9.08 -16.91 -18.22
C PHE A 32 9.02 -15.95 -19.39
N THR A 33 7.89 -15.28 -19.58
CA THR A 33 7.84 -14.13 -20.51
C THR A 33 8.77 -13.02 -20.01
N ASP A 34 9.19 -12.11 -20.88
CA ASP A 34 10.03 -10.96 -20.48
C ASP A 34 9.41 -10.16 -19.36
N GLN A 35 8.09 -9.95 -19.41
CA GLN A 35 7.38 -9.24 -18.35
C GLN A 35 7.41 -9.98 -17.01
N GLU A 36 7.17 -11.29 -17.01
CA GLU A 36 7.21 -12.11 -15.79
C GLU A 36 8.63 -12.14 -15.21
N TYR A 37 9.64 -12.39 -16.03
CA TYR A 37 11.03 -12.44 -15.59
C TYR A 37 11.51 -11.12 -15.00
N ASN A 38 11.22 -10.00 -15.66
CA ASN A 38 11.59 -8.66 -15.18
C ASN A 38 10.89 -8.28 -13.87
N ALA A 39 9.73 -8.88 -13.58
CA ALA A 39 9.03 -8.69 -12.32
C ALA A 39 9.59 -9.56 -11.18
N ILE A 40 10.25 -10.68 -11.48
CA ILE A 40 10.88 -11.56 -10.48
C ILE A 40 12.01 -10.80 -9.77
N ILE A 41 12.07 -10.96 -8.45
CA ILE A 41 13.16 -10.38 -7.67
C ILE A 41 14.39 -11.27 -7.83
N PRO A 42 15.52 -10.75 -8.31
CA PRO A 42 16.72 -11.53 -8.53
C PRO A 42 17.19 -12.30 -7.31
N GLY A 43 17.57 -13.55 -7.47
CA GLY A 43 18.08 -14.42 -6.43
C GLY A 43 17.01 -14.99 -5.49
N THR A 44 15.70 -14.87 -5.86
CA THR A 44 14.61 -15.40 -5.03
C THR A 44 13.95 -16.67 -5.57
N ILE A 45 14.36 -17.13 -6.75
CA ILE A 45 13.91 -18.42 -7.27
C ILE A 45 14.58 -19.53 -6.48
N ASP A 46 13.76 -20.40 -5.89
CA ASP A 46 14.20 -21.49 -5.03
C ASP A 46 13.33 -22.74 -5.21
N PHE A 47 13.89 -23.89 -4.90
CA PHE A 47 13.23 -25.20 -4.93
C PHE A 47 13.28 -25.82 -3.51
N PRO A 48 12.37 -25.44 -2.62
CA PRO A 48 12.43 -25.83 -1.21
C PRO A 48 12.51 -27.33 -1.01
N GLY A 49 13.53 -27.76 -0.28
CA GLY A 49 13.78 -29.17 0.01
C GLY A 49 14.52 -29.93 -1.07
N GLN A 50 14.98 -29.25 -2.14
CA GLN A 50 15.81 -29.85 -3.19
C GLN A 50 17.21 -29.24 -3.17
N GLN A 51 18.21 -30.06 -3.49
CA GLN A 51 19.57 -29.60 -3.74
C GLN A 51 19.73 -29.30 -5.23
N ILE A 52 20.09 -28.06 -5.56
CA ILE A 52 20.39 -27.63 -6.92
C ILE A 52 21.84 -27.99 -7.23
N ILE A 53 22.07 -28.75 -8.29
CA ILE A 53 23.42 -29.06 -8.81
C ILE A 53 23.87 -27.95 -9.77
N GLU A 54 22.98 -27.53 -10.65
CA GLU A 54 23.27 -26.56 -11.72
C GLU A 54 22.01 -25.76 -12.04
N GLN A 55 22.20 -24.50 -12.35
CA GLN A 55 21.10 -23.60 -12.73
C GLN A 55 21.60 -22.69 -13.86
N ASP A 56 20.97 -22.79 -15.01
CA ASP A 56 21.18 -21.92 -16.16
C ASP A 56 19.97 -21.05 -16.41
N LEU A 57 20.25 -19.82 -16.82
CA LEU A 57 19.24 -18.86 -17.22
C LEU A 57 19.67 -18.25 -18.55
N TYR A 58 18.87 -18.47 -19.59
CA TYR A 58 19.21 -18.02 -20.94
C TYR A 58 17.97 -17.53 -21.69
N ASN A 59 18.18 -16.74 -22.73
CA ASN A 59 17.10 -16.24 -23.56
C ASN A 59 16.41 -17.37 -24.32
N SER A 60 15.09 -17.37 -24.36
CA SER A 60 14.28 -18.40 -25.02
C SER A 60 14.61 -18.58 -26.52
N ASN A 61 15.10 -17.53 -27.18
CA ASN A 61 15.55 -17.61 -28.56
C ASN A 61 16.69 -18.64 -28.79
N GLU A 62 17.49 -18.95 -27.77
CA GLU A 62 18.57 -19.97 -27.92
C GLU A 62 18.00 -21.36 -28.22
N GLU A 63 16.78 -21.70 -27.77
CA GLU A 63 16.11 -22.96 -28.12
C GLU A 63 15.82 -23.07 -29.62
N LEU A 64 15.78 -21.96 -30.34
CA LEU A 64 15.55 -21.92 -31.77
C LEU A 64 16.83 -22.16 -32.58
N ARG A 65 17.98 -22.18 -31.93
CA ARG A 65 19.26 -22.45 -32.60
C ARG A 65 19.30 -23.87 -33.18
N ASN A 66 19.64 -23.97 -34.48
CA ASN A 66 19.65 -25.22 -35.25
C ASN A 66 18.26 -25.88 -35.42
N THR A 67 17.14 -25.19 -35.18
CA THR A 67 15.82 -25.73 -35.52
C THR A 67 15.53 -25.67 -37.01
N ASP A 68 14.73 -26.62 -37.47
CA ASP A 68 14.20 -26.61 -38.83
C ASP A 68 13.08 -25.57 -38.93
N ILE A 69 13.13 -24.76 -39.96
CA ILE A 69 12.18 -23.68 -40.26
C ILE A 69 11.79 -23.70 -41.75
N PHE A 70 10.72 -23.01 -42.09
CA PHE A 70 10.31 -22.77 -43.48
C PHE A 70 10.41 -21.29 -43.81
N ILE A 71 10.91 -20.96 -44.98
CA ILE A 71 11.01 -19.58 -45.48
C ILE A 71 9.99 -19.38 -46.56
N ARG A 72 9.09 -18.40 -46.37
CA ARG A 72 8.11 -17.97 -47.36
C ARG A 72 8.68 -16.89 -48.26
N PHE A 73 8.49 -17.03 -49.55
CA PHE A 73 8.88 -16.06 -50.59
C PHE A 73 7.63 -15.36 -51.14
N ASP A 74 7.41 -14.10 -50.83
CA ASP A 74 6.20 -13.33 -51.17
C ASP A 74 5.98 -12.99 -52.66
N LYS A 75 6.85 -13.48 -53.57
CA LYS A 75 6.87 -13.00 -54.97
C LYS A 75 6.48 -14.00 -56.05
N CYS A 76 6.00 -15.17 -55.70
CA CYS A 76 5.58 -16.16 -56.71
C CYS A 76 4.13 -16.57 -56.49
N GLU A 77 3.35 -16.69 -57.59
CA GLU A 77 1.96 -17.18 -57.62
C GLU A 77 1.77 -18.62 -57.07
N ASN A 78 2.86 -19.28 -56.74
CA ASN A 78 2.84 -20.56 -56.04
C ASN A 78 3.58 -20.41 -54.71
N ASP A 79 2.90 -20.77 -53.62
CA ASP A 79 3.40 -20.79 -52.24
C ASP A 79 4.62 -21.73 -52.11
N HIS A 80 5.79 -21.24 -52.49
CA HIS A 80 7.02 -21.99 -52.37
C HIS A 80 7.65 -21.70 -51.00
N THR A 81 7.57 -22.66 -50.10
CA THR A 81 8.34 -22.66 -48.85
C THR A 81 9.66 -23.39 -49.06
N LEU A 82 10.74 -22.79 -48.59
CA LEU A 82 12.07 -23.41 -48.57
C LEU A 82 12.39 -23.89 -47.16
N LYS A 83 12.69 -25.18 -47.01
CA LYS A 83 13.18 -25.73 -45.74
C LYS A 83 14.60 -25.25 -45.47
N ALA A 84 14.84 -24.72 -44.28
CA ALA A 84 16.12 -24.18 -43.81
C ALA A 84 16.35 -24.53 -42.35
N LYS A 85 17.60 -24.34 -41.88
CA LYS A 85 17.91 -24.35 -40.44
C LYS A 85 18.22 -22.96 -39.96
N LEU A 86 17.66 -22.58 -38.81
CA LEU A 86 17.97 -21.32 -38.13
C LEU A 86 19.27 -21.47 -37.35
N ILE A 87 20.36 -20.87 -37.87
CA ILE A 87 21.70 -20.99 -37.26
C ILE A 87 21.89 -20.00 -36.12
N ASP A 88 21.44 -18.77 -36.32
CA ASP A 88 21.47 -17.74 -35.28
C ASP A 88 20.12 -17.06 -35.16
N PRO A 89 19.41 -17.27 -34.04
CA PRO A 89 18.06 -16.74 -33.83
C PRO A 89 18.02 -15.22 -33.64
N TYR A 90 19.13 -14.59 -33.29
CA TYR A 90 19.17 -13.13 -33.05
C TYR A 90 19.31 -12.34 -34.34
N SER A 91 20.14 -12.82 -35.25
CA SER A 91 20.36 -12.21 -36.58
C SER A 91 19.50 -12.82 -37.68
N PHE A 92 18.71 -13.87 -37.36
CA PHE A 92 17.98 -14.69 -38.33
C PHE A 92 18.86 -15.22 -39.47
N LEU A 93 20.10 -15.61 -39.12
CA LEU A 93 20.99 -16.30 -40.03
C LEU A 93 20.47 -17.72 -40.24
N ILE A 94 20.19 -18.07 -41.49
CA ILE A 94 19.68 -19.38 -41.89
C ILE A 94 20.69 -20.12 -42.74
N LYS A 95 20.60 -21.46 -42.69
CA LYS A 95 21.29 -22.36 -43.61
C LYS A 95 20.24 -23.12 -44.41
N TYR A 96 20.20 -22.92 -45.72
CA TYR A 96 19.19 -23.51 -46.61
C TYR A 96 19.73 -24.56 -47.58
N ASP A 97 21.04 -24.72 -47.66
CA ASP A 97 21.72 -25.76 -48.41
C ASP A 97 22.98 -26.19 -47.64
N SER A 98 23.64 -27.28 -48.06
CA SER A 98 24.81 -27.82 -47.37
C SER A 98 25.91 -26.79 -47.10
N LEU A 99 26.05 -25.77 -47.98
CA LEU A 99 27.12 -24.75 -47.93
C LEU A 99 26.59 -23.29 -48.04
N ARG A 100 25.26 -23.04 -48.05
CA ARG A 100 24.71 -21.72 -48.29
C ARG A 100 24.01 -21.17 -47.07
N TYR A 101 24.33 -19.91 -46.75
CA TYR A 101 23.76 -19.15 -45.65
C TYR A 101 23.14 -17.85 -46.19
N ALA A 102 22.09 -17.39 -45.56
CA ALA A 102 21.47 -16.10 -45.85
C ALA A 102 20.86 -15.50 -44.57
N TYR A 103 20.53 -14.22 -44.59
CA TYR A 103 19.69 -13.60 -43.57
C TYR A 103 18.24 -13.60 -44.07
N ALA A 104 17.30 -14.07 -43.23
CA ALA A 104 15.89 -14.03 -43.52
C ALA A 104 15.22 -12.90 -42.68
N SER A 105 14.13 -12.32 -43.19
CA SER A 105 13.30 -11.44 -42.39
C SER A 105 12.42 -12.29 -41.49
N ARG A 106 12.14 -11.79 -40.28
CA ARG A 106 11.32 -12.50 -39.26
C ARG A 106 9.94 -12.88 -39.79
N ASP A 107 9.32 -12.01 -40.58
CA ASP A 107 8.02 -12.17 -41.23
C ASP A 107 7.99 -13.23 -42.34
N GLN A 108 9.16 -13.65 -42.81
CA GLN A 108 9.30 -14.71 -43.80
C GLN A 108 9.50 -16.10 -43.19
N ILE A 109 9.73 -16.17 -41.87
CA ILE A 109 10.04 -17.42 -41.18
C ILE A 109 8.75 -18.05 -40.63
N GLU A 110 8.52 -19.30 -40.98
CA GLU A 110 7.47 -20.14 -40.42
C GLU A 110 8.07 -21.27 -39.59
N PHE A 111 7.46 -21.52 -38.44
CA PHE A 111 7.86 -22.58 -37.51
C PHE A 111 6.82 -23.69 -37.49
N ASP A 112 7.24 -24.94 -37.38
CA ASP A 112 6.36 -26.10 -37.23
C ASP A 112 5.57 -26.11 -35.90
N LYS A 113 6.11 -25.43 -34.88
CA LYS A 113 5.52 -25.30 -33.56
C LYS A 113 5.58 -23.84 -33.14
N ASP A 114 4.69 -23.48 -32.24
CA ASP A 114 4.73 -22.14 -31.63
C ASP A 114 6.10 -21.86 -31.00
N PRO A 115 6.88 -20.91 -31.55
CA PRO A 115 8.22 -20.64 -31.07
C PRO A 115 8.13 -19.76 -29.82
N LEU A 116 8.88 -20.10 -28.79
CA LEU A 116 9.06 -19.24 -27.61
C LEU A 116 10.01 -18.10 -27.96
N LEU A 117 9.50 -17.08 -28.65
CA LEU A 117 10.33 -15.98 -29.20
C LEU A 117 10.69 -14.91 -28.15
N ASP A 118 10.05 -14.96 -26.98
CA ASP A 118 10.09 -13.88 -25.99
C ASP A 118 10.31 -14.47 -24.61
N GLY A 119 11.28 -13.93 -23.87
CA GLY A 119 11.50 -14.26 -22.46
C GLY A 119 12.75 -15.05 -22.15
N MET A 120 12.76 -15.61 -20.96
CA MET A 120 13.90 -16.34 -20.40
C MET A 120 13.51 -17.78 -20.05
N ILE A 121 14.42 -18.70 -20.29
CA ILE A 121 14.30 -20.10 -19.86
C ILE A 121 15.22 -20.31 -18.66
N LEU A 122 14.61 -20.80 -17.58
CA LEU A 122 15.32 -21.30 -16.41
C LEU A 122 15.45 -22.82 -16.56
N SER A 123 16.67 -23.32 -16.65
CA SER A 123 17.00 -24.75 -16.64
C SER A 123 17.69 -25.08 -15.33
N VAL A 124 17.16 -26.04 -14.58
CA VAL A 124 17.71 -26.46 -13.28
C VAL A 124 17.89 -27.95 -13.23
N ARG A 125 19.07 -28.38 -12.81
CA ARG A 125 19.37 -29.76 -12.50
C ARG A 125 19.34 -29.98 -11.01
N LEU A 126 18.50 -30.93 -10.55
CA LEU A 126 18.34 -31.32 -9.17
C LEU A 126 19.12 -32.61 -8.88
N ASP A 127 19.57 -32.77 -7.63
CA ASP A 127 20.31 -33.94 -7.19
C ASP A 127 19.46 -35.23 -7.19
N ASN A 128 18.17 -35.10 -6.95
CA ASN A 128 17.25 -36.25 -6.89
C ASN A 128 16.55 -36.47 -8.23
N GLU A 129 17.06 -37.40 -9.03
CA GLU A 129 16.51 -37.76 -10.34
C GLU A 129 15.20 -38.61 -10.27
N SER A 130 14.84 -39.11 -9.07
CA SER A 130 13.69 -40.03 -8.91
C SER A 130 12.37 -39.33 -8.62
N ILE A 131 12.36 -38.01 -8.43
CA ILE A 131 11.13 -37.25 -8.15
C ILE A 131 10.50 -36.78 -9.46
N GLU A 132 9.16 -36.87 -9.54
CA GLU A 132 8.40 -36.46 -10.72
C GLU A 132 7.90 -34.99 -10.62
N THR A 133 7.75 -34.48 -9.40
CA THR A 133 7.29 -33.10 -9.17
C THR A 133 8.02 -32.45 -8.00
N THR A 134 8.15 -31.12 -8.06
CA THR A 134 8.66 -30.32 -6.94
C THR A 134 7.94 -28.98 -6.88
N ASN A 135 8.15 -28.24 -5.78
CA ASN A 135 7.66 -26.87 -5.67
C ASN A 135 8.77 -25.89 -6.04
N MET A 136 8.46 -24.96 -6.92
CA MET A 136 9.27 -23.77 -7.16
C MET A 136 8.65 -22.58 -6.40
N THR A 137 9.48 -21.75 -5.79
CA THR A 137 9.06 -20.49 -5.15
C THR A 137 9.87 -19.32 -5.68
N TYR A 138 9.24 -18.15 -5.78
CA TYR A 138 9.92 -16.90 -6.10
C TYR A 138 9.13 -15.69 -5.61
N LEU A 139 9.81 -14.55 -5.44
CA LEU A 139 9.19 -13.26 -5.16
C LEU A 139 9.03 -12.45 -6.44
N THR A 140 7.90 -11.76 -6.57
CA THR A 140 7.61 -10.92 -7.74
C THR A 140 6.99 -9.58 -7.36
N ARG A 141 7.32 -8.51 -8.09
CA ARG A 141 6.79 -7.16 -7.89
C ARG A 141 5.39 -6.98 -8.47
N GLY A 142 4.98 -7.84 -9.39
CA GLY A 142 3.68 -7.73 -10.06
C GLY A 142 2.47 -8.21 -9.26
N LEU A 143 2.68 -8.72 -8.05
CA LEU A 143 1.64 -9.18 -7.14
C LEU A 143 1.80 -8.53 -5.78
N TRP A 144 0.76 -7.90 -5.25
CA TRP A 144 0.73 -7.36 -3.89
C TRP A 144 -0.70 -7.19 -3.41
N TRP A 145 -0.89 -6.84 -2.14
CA TRP A 145 -2.18 -6.47 -1.61
C TRP A 145 -2.15 -5.12 -0.90
N THR A 146 -3.31 -4.47 -0.87
CA THR A 146 -3.49 -3.18 -0.21
C THR A 146 -4.69 -3.24 0.72
N PRO A 147 -4.53 -2.96 2.03
CA PRO A 147 -5.66 -2.87 2.93
C PRO A 147 -6.43 -1.57 2.72
N ARG A 148 -7.75 -1.69 2.74
CA ARG A 148 -8.69 -0.58 2.65
C ARG A 148 -9.77 -0.73 3.71
N TYR A 149 -10.15 0.36 4.37
CA TYR A 149 -11.09 0.36 5.48
C TYR A 149 -12.28 1.25 5.20
N GLU A 150 -13.46 0.77 5.54
CA GLU A 150 -14.72 1.49 5.51
C GLU A 150 -15.27 1.54 6.93
N VAL A 151 -15.49 2.74 7.45
CA VAL A 151 -16.05 2.96 8.78
C VAL A 151 -17.42 3.60 8.64
N MET A 152 -18.44 2.88 9.05
CA MET A 152 -19.82 3.37 9.11
C MET A 152 -20.08 3.93 10.49
N VAL A 153 -20.09 5.26 10.62
CA VAL A 153 -20.33 5.98 11.87
C VAL A 153 -21.83 5.92 12.18
N ILE A 154 -22.17 5.28 13.29
CA ILE A 154 -23.57 5.10 13.74
C ILE A 154 -23.97 6.29 14.62
N ASP A 155 -23.12 6.61 15.59
CA ASP A 155 -23.27 7.73 16.51
C ASP A 155 -21.89 8.25 16.98
N GLU A 156 -21.86 9.15 17.97
CA GLU A 156 -20.63 9.77 18.47
C GLU A 156 -19.67 8.79 19.17
N ARG A 157 -20.09 7.56 19.47
CA ARG A 157 -19.34 6.58 20.27
C ARG A 157 -19.20 5.21 19.62
N SER A 158 -19.99 4.95 18.59
CA SER A 158 -20.05 3.64 17.93
C SER A 158 -19.96 3.73 16.43
N ALA A 159 -19.20 2.82 15.85
CA ALA A 159 -19.04 2.66 14.42
C ALA A 159 -18.80 1.19 14.05
N THR A 160 -19.16 0.82 12.84
CA THR A 160 -18.79 -0.48 12.26
C THR A 160 -17.61 -0.29 11.34
N LEU A 161 -16.55 -1.06 11.56
CA LEU A 161 -15.38 -1.16 10.68
C LEU A 161 -15.54 -2.36 9.77
N ARG A 162 -15.35 -2.15 8.47
CA ARG A 162 -15.17 -3.18 7.46
C ARG A 162 -13.79 -3.03 6.84
N ALA A 163 -12.98 -4.07 6.91
CA ALA A 163 -11.66 -4.11 6.30
C ALA A 163 -11.69 -4.96 5.03
N LEU A 164 -11.14 -4.43 3.97
CA LEU A 164 -11.09 -5.00 2.64
C LEU A 164 -9.64 -5.17 2.20
N ALA A 165 -9.35 -6.29 1.54
CA ALA A 165 -8.05 -6.58 0.94
C ALA A 165 -8.19 -6.49 -0.59
N ASP A 166 -7.52 -5.53 -1.19
CA ASP A 166 -7.44 -5.37 -2.64
C ASP A 166 -6.19 -6.11 -3.13
N LEU A 167 -6.38 -7.26 -3.78
CA LEU A 167 -5.32 -8.10 -4.37
C LEU A 167 -5.04 -7.62 -5.78
N ASN A 168 -3.82 -7.21 -6.04
CA ASN A 168 -3.39 -6.67 -7.31
C ASN A 168 -2.61 -7.71 -8.11
N ASN A 169 -2.95 -7.86 -9.39
CA ASN A 169 -2.19 -8.63 -10.37
C ASN A 169 -1.84 -7.74 -11.56
N GLU A 170 -0.60 -7.32 -11.65
CA GLU A 170 -0.07 -6.58 -12.81
C GLU A 170 0.52 -7.47 -13.90
N HIS A 171 0.54 -8.78 -13.69
CA HIS A 171 0.99 -9.71 -14.71
C HIS A 171 -0.07 -9.91 -15.81
N GLN A 172 0.36 -10.38 -16.96
CA GLN A 172 -0.53 -10.86 -18.03
C GLN A 172 -0.99 -12.31 -17.79
N ARG A 173 -0.56 -12.91 -16.68
CA ARG A 173 -0.85 -14.29 -16.32
C ARG A 173 -2.10 -14.37 -15.44
N LEU A 174 -2.96 -15.36 -15.71
CA LEU A 174 -4.01 -15.83 -14.82
C LEU A 174 -3.40 -16.69 -13.70
N TYR A 175 -3.82 -16.46 -12.46
CA TYR A 175 -3.46 -17.29 -11.32
C TYR A 175 -4.70 -17.98 -10.75
N ASP A 176 -4.77 -19.31 -10.90
CA ASP A 176 -5.76 -20.14 -10.22
C ASP A 176 -5.19 -20.63 -8.90
N THR A 177 -5.73 -20.08 -7.80
CA THR A 177 -5.16 -20.31 -6.48
C THR A 177 -5.84 -21.45 -5.76
N THR A 178 -5.04 -22.26 -5.08
CA THR A 178 -5.55 -23.29 -4.15
C THR A 178 -5.53 -22.85 -2.71
N ARG A 179 -4.52 -22.07 -2.36
CA ARG A 179 -4.29 -21.52 -1.02
C ARG A 179 -3.59 -20.18 -1.16
N SER A 180 -4.02 -19.20 -0.38
CA SER A 180 -3.39 -17.88 -0.39
C SER A 180 -3.39 -17.26 0.99
N GLN A 181 -2.43 -16.37 1.23
CA GLN A 181 -2.29 -15.64 2.48
C GLN A 181 -2.02 -14.16 2.19
N LEU A 182 -2.57 -13.29 3.03
CA LEU A 182 -2.18 -11.90 3.11
C LEU A 182 -1.17 -11.77 4.24
N VAL A 183 -0.02 -11.22 3.96
CA VAL A 183 1.06 -11.05 4.95
C VAL A 183 1.29 -9.57 5.15
N THR A 184 1.30 -9.12 6.41
CA THR A 184 1.57 -7.74 6.79
C THR A 184 3.03 -7.60 7.24
N GLY A 185 3.50 -6.38 7.25
CA GLY A 185 4.89 -6.07 7.52
C GLY A 185 5.69 -5.88 6.23
N SER A 186 6.73 -5.07 6.31
CA SER A 186 7.64 -4.86 5.18
C SER A 186 8.66 -5.99 5.12
N ILE A 187 8.80 -6.61 3.94
CA ILE A 187 9.97 -7.43 3.67
C ILE A 187 11.09 -6.46 3.25
N PRO A 188 12.16 -6.33 4.03
CA PRO A 188 13.33 -5.57 3.59
C PRO A 188 14.01 -6.34 2.45
N LEU A 189 13.72 -5.95 1.23
CA LEU A 189 14.41 -6.47 0.06
C LEU A 189 15.72 -5.71 -0.11
N VAL A 190 16.82 -6.43 -0.25
CA VAL A 190 18.09 -5.83 -0.64
C VAL A 190 17.95 -5.34 -2.07
N SER A 191 17.75 -4.03 -2.26
CA SER A 191 17.77 -3.45 -3.59
C SER A 191 19.22 -3.34 -4.05
N ASN A 192 19.63 -4.23 -4.94
CA ASN A 192 20.78 -3.95 -5.80
C ASN A 192 20.33 -2.84 -6.76
N SER A 193 20.35 -1.59 -6.27
CA SER A 193 19.94 -0.44 -7.06
C SER A 193 21.04 -0.09 -8.06
N VAL A 194 20.98 -0.68 -9.23
CA VAL A 194 21.31 0.07 -10.44
C VAL A 194 20.15 1.08 -10.56
N ARG A 195 20.48 2.34 -10.36
CA ARG A 195 19.57 3.48 -10.37
C ARG A 195 18.83 3.53 -11.72
N ALA A 196 17.59 3.03 -11.77
CA ALA A 196 16.65 3.37 -12.83
C ALA A 196 15.95 4.69 -12.48
N PRO A 197 15.63 5.55 -13.44
CA PRO A 197 14.94 6.82 -13.19
C PRO A 197 13.59 6.59 -12.56
N ALA A 198 13.22 7.50 -11.63
CA ALA A 198 11.96 7.46 -10.91
C ALA A 198 10.75 7.38 -11.85
N PRO A 199 9.77 6.51 -11.60
CA PRO A 199 8.51 6.56 -12.32
C PRO A 199 7.68 7.74 -11.87
N MET A 200 7.22 8.50 -12.83
CA MET A 200 6.19 9.53 -12.71
C MET A 200 4.87 8.92 -12.20
N GLU A 201 4.23 9.71 -11.37
CA GLU A 201 2.81 9.80 -11.01
C GLU A 201 1.88 8.60 -11.28
N ALA A 202 1.37 8.07 -10.17
CA ALA A 202 0.23 7.16 -10.16
C ALA A 202 -1.02 7.85 -10.75
N GLN A 203 -1.42 7.43 -11.94
CA GLN A 203 -2.70 7.79 -12.53
C GLN A 203 -3.85 7.16 -11.73
N ARG A 204 -4.81 8.02 -11.38
CA ARG A 204 -6.10 7.65 -10.82
C ARG A 204 -6.83 6.69 -11.77
N PHE A 205 -7.09 5.48 -11.33
CA PHE A 205 -8.06 4.61 -11.96
C PHE A 205 -9.44 4.87 -11.36
N GLU A 206 -10.37 5.31 -12.20
CA GLU A 206 -11.78 5.40 -11.87
C GLU A 206 -12.36 3.99 -11.68
N GLN A 207 -13.10 3.83 -10.58
CA GLN A 207 -13.78 2.58 -10.22
C GLN A 207 -14.92 2.30 -11.22
N MET A 208 -14.80 1.22 -11.97
CA MET A 208 -15.96 0.54 -12.55
C MET A 208 -16.53 -0.43 -11.54
N ALA A 209 -17.73 -0.13 -11.06
CA ALA A 209 -18.52 -1.03 -10.22
C ALA A 209 -19.01 -2.22 -11.05
N GLY A 210 -18.35 -3.36 -10.88
CA GLY A 210 -18.81 -4.64 -11.41
C GLY A 210 -19.75 -5.33 -10.42
N SER A 211 -20.87 -5.82 -10.92
CA SER A 211 -21.93 -6.51 -10.17
C SER A 211 -21.40 -7.69 -9.35
N MET A 212 -21.72 -7.70 -8.06
CA MET A 212 -21.37 -8.75 -7.11
C MET A 212 -22.21 -10.02 -7.36
N SER A 213 -21.58 -11.14 -7.66
CA SER A 213 -22.15 -12.46 -7.48
C SER A 213 -22.06 -12.87 -6.01
N ASN A 214 -23.17 -13.36 -5.46
CA ASN A 214 -23.38 -13.72 -4.06
C ASN A 214 -22.63 -14.98 -3.63
N ALA A 215 -21.34 -14.90 -3.40
CA ALA A 215 -20.60 -15.78 -2.51
C ALA A 215 -19.34 -15.04 -2.09
N SER A 216 -19.38 -14.33 -0.96
CA SER A 216 -18.19 -13.70 -0.41
C SER A 216 -17.25 -14.79 0.10
N PRO A 217 -16.06 -14.96 -0.45
CA PRO A 217 -15.05 -15.82 0.14
C PRO A 217 -14.66 -15.24 1.52
N SER A 218 -14.65 -16.09 2.54
CA SER A 218 -14.26 -15.67 3.88
C SER A 218 -12.73 -15.73 4.00
N ILE A 219 -12.15 -14.64 4.44
CA ILE A 219 -10.78 -14.60 4.96
C ILE A 219 -10.87 -14.82 6.46
N SER A 220 -9.90 -15.54 7.05
CA SER A 220 -9.79 -15.64 8.50
C SER A 220 -9.69 -14.24 9.11
N SER A 221 -10.67 -13.88 9.94
CA SER A 221 -10.73 -12.58 10.61
C SER A 221 -9.71 -12.43 11.76
N ILE A 222 -9.08 -13.54 12.18
CA ILE A 222 -8.07 -13.55 13.23
C ILE A 222 -6.72 -13.73 12.55
N PRO A 223 -5.80 -12.76 12.66
CA PRO A 223 -4.47 -12.91 12.11
C PRO A 223 -3.69 -13.94 12.91
N ASP A 224 -3.04 -14.87 12.21
CA ASP A 224 -2.01 -15.71 12.81
C ASP A 224 -0.78 -14.83 13.05
N SER A 225 -0.41 -14.62 14.31
CA SER A 225 0.84 -13.92 14.65
C SER A 225 2.02 -14.81 14.28
N THR A 226 2.89 -14.34 13.42
CA THR A 226 4.17 -15.00 13.17
C THR A 226 5.18 -14.60 14.24
N ASN A 227 6.15 -15.46 14.54
CA ASN A 227 7.13 -15.25 15.62
C ASN A 227 8.08 -14.05 15.40
N PHE A 228 7.96 -13.30 14.30
CA PHE A 228 8.87 -12.22 13.91
C PHE A 228 8.16 -10.89 13.60
N GLY A 229 6.99 -10.63 14.22
CA GLY A 229 6.30 -9.34 14.09
C GLY A 229 5.51 -9.16 12.78
N SER A 230 5.32 -10.21 11.99
CA SER A 230 4.40 -10.21 10.86
C SER A 230 3.08 -10.84 11.28
N TYR A 231 1.99 -10.38 10.66
CA TYR A 231 0.67 -10.99 10.80
C TYR A 231 0.25 -11.55 9.45
N SER A 232 -0.43 -12.70 9.45
CA SER A 232 -0.96 -13.30 8.24
C SER A 232 -2.46 -13.56 8.36
N TYR A 233 -3.18 -13.38 7.25
CA TYR A 233 -4.61 -13.69 7.13
C TYR A 233 -4.77 -14.75 6.05
N ASN A 234 -5.36 -15.89 6.38
CA ASN A 234 -5.56 -16.99 5.43
C ASN A 234 -6.78 -16.72 4.55
N ILE A 235 -6.61 -16.81 3.24
CA ILE A 235 -7.73 -16.86 2.29
C ILE A 235 -8.14 -18.31 2.13
N THR A 236 -9.30 -18.68 2.67
CA THR A 236 -9.74 -20.08 2.79
C THR A 236 -10.34 -20.64 1.51
N HIS A 237 -10.71 -19.80 0.54
CA HIS A 237 -11.36 -20.20 -0.69
C HIS A 237 -10.43 -20.13 -1.88
N LYS A 238 -10.60 -21.07 -2.79
CA LYS A 238 -9.98 -21.02 -4.12
C LYS A 238 -10.54 -19.84 -4.90
N PHE A 239 -9.69 -19.15 -5.63
CA PHE A 239 -10.11 -18.07 -6.51
C PHE A 239 -9.18 -17.95 -7.70
N SER A 240 -9.69 -17.37 -8.78
CA SER A 240 -8.89 -16.96 -9.93
C SER A 240 -8.60 -15.48 -9.85
N LEU A 241 -7.34 -15.11 -10.01
CA LEU A 241 -6.89 -13.72 -10.12
C LEU A 241 -6.53 -13.45 -11.57
N LEU A 242 -7.40 -12.67 -12.23
CA LEU A 242 -7.27 -12.37 -13.66
C LEU A 242 -6.04 -11.53 -13.97
N PRO A 243 -5.52 -11.58 -15.21
CA PRO A 243 -4.48 -10.68 -15.68
C PRO A 243 -4.89 -9.21 -15.52
N LYS A 244 -3.95 -8.35 -15.14
CA LYS A 244 -4.15 -6.88 -15.04
C LYS A 244 -5.40 -6.49 -14.25
N SER A 245 -5.65 -7.17 -13.13
CA SER A 245 -6.88 -7.00 -12.36
C SER A 245 -6.64 -6.77 -10.87
N ILE A 246 -7.65 -6.23 -10.22
CA ILE A 246 -7.74 -6.11 -8.77
C ILE A 246 -8.90 -6.96 -8.31
N LYS A 247 -8.69 -7.78 -7.30
CA LYS A 247 -9.73 -8.57 -6.66
C LYS A 247 -9.84 -8.23 -5.20
N THR A 248 -11.04 -7.87 -4.74
CA THR A 248 -11.28 -7.40 -3.37
C THR A 248 -11.95 -8.46 -2.54
N PHE A 249 -11.44 -8.69 -1.32
CA PHE A 249 -12.03 -9.57 -0.32
C PHE A 249 -12.22 -8.83 1.02
N PRO A 250 -13.35 -9.00 1.72
CA PRO A 250 -13.49 -8.58 3.09
C PRO A 250 -12.68 -9.53 4.01
N PHE A 251 -11.87 -8.98 4.92
CA PHE A 251 -11.09 -9.78 5.85
C PHE A 251 -11.39 -9.51 7.33
N LEU A 252 -12.08 -8.41 7.64
CA LEU A 252 -12.55 -8.11 8.99
C LEU A 252 -13.85 -7.30 8.91
N SER A 253 -14.79 -7.62 9.80
CA SER A 253 -15.96 -6.78 10.07
C SER A 253 -16.23 -6.80 11.56
N ALA A 254 -16.19 -5.64 12.21
CA ALA A 254 -16.33 -5.54 13.65
C ALA A 254 -16.96 -4.21 14.07
N MET A 255 -17.68 -4.24 15.19
CA MET A 255 -18.00 -3.01 15.92
C MET A 255 -16.73 -2.50 16.59
N ILE A 256 -16.48 -1.19 16.48
CA ILE A 256 -15.34 -0.54 17.09
C ILE A 256 -15.77 0.61 17.98
N SER A 257 -14.97 0.86 19.02
CA SER A 257 -15.09 2.10 19.79
C SER A 257 -14.69 3.27 18.90
N PHE A 258 -15.53 4.26 18.83
CA PHE A 258 -15.39 5.45 18.03
C PHE A 258 -15.54 6.70 18.91
N ASN A 259 -14.74 7.69 18.67
CA ASN A 259 -14.86 8.99 19.30
C ASN A 259 -14.54 10.09 18.29
N TYR A 260 -15.14 11.25 18.48
CA TYR A 260 -14.98 12.41 17.62
C TYR A 260 -14.51 13.61 18.45
N THR A 261 -13.48 14.30 17.98
CA THR A 261 -12.98 15.53 18.58
C THR A 261 -12.50 16.49 17.50
N LEU A 262 -12.43 17.75 17.84
CA LEU A 262 -11.92 18.81 17.00
C LEU A 262 -10.57 19.28 17.54
N GLU A 263 -9.51 19.08 16.79
CA GLU A 263 -8.16 19.45 17.23
C GLU A 263 -7.49 20.34 16.19
N THR A 264 -6.67 21.27 16.66
CA THR A 264 -5.76 22.04 15.80
C THR A 264 -4.51 22.44 16.56
N SER A 265 -3.45 22.75 15.85
CA SER A 265 -2.21 23.26 16.43
C SER A 265 -1.73 24.48 15.67
N MET A 266 -1.11 25.41 16.39
CA MET A 266 -0.49 26.60 15.79
C MET A 266 0.75 27.03 16.58
N TYR A 267 1.53 27.87 15.97
CA TYR A 267 2.61 28.56 16.66
C TYR A 267 2.10 29.86 17.27
N LEU A 268 2.61 30.19 18.46
CA LEU A 268 2.33 31.48 19.09
C LEU A 268 2.93 32.59 18.21
N SER A 269 2.09 33.47 17.74
CA SER A 269 2.47 34.63 16.96
C SER A 269 1.95 35.92 17.62
N ILE A 270 2.68 37.01 17.49
CA ILE A 270 2.23 38.33 17.91
C ILE A 270 1.19 38.84 16.90
N GLY A 271 0.12 39.48 17.38
CA GLY A 271 -0.97 39.97 16.57
C GLY A 271 -2.16 39.02 16.53
N ALA A 272 -2.93 39.09 15.44
CA ALA A 272 -4.12 38.28 15.24
C ALA A 272 -3.84 37.03 14.39
N ALA A 273 -4.34 35.89 14.85
CA ALA A 273 -4.31 34.63 14.12
C ALA A 273 -5.68 33.96 14.19
N SER A 274 -6.11 33.32 13.13
CA SER A 274 -7.39 32.60 13.08
C SER A 274 -7.29 31.33 12.26
N GLY A 275 -8.17 30.38 12.50
CA GLY A 275 -8.19 29.14 11.74
C GLY A 275 -9.42 28.28 12.03
N LEU A 276 -9.41 27.10 11.39
CA LEU A 276 -10.42 26.06 11.55
C LEU A 276 -9.85 24.91 12.38
N PHE A 277 -10.73 24.21 13.07
CA PHE A 277 -10.38 22.96 13.71
C PHE A 277 -10.45 21.80 12.72
N GLN A 278 -9.55 20.85 12.85
CA GLN A 278 -9.56 19.60 12.12
C GLN A 278 -10.48 18.60 12.80
N ARG A 279 -11.26 17.88 12.01
CA ARG A 279 -12.07 16.75 12.48
C ARG A 279 -11.16 15.56 12.70
N ILE A 280 -11.05 15.12 13.94
CA ILE A 280 -10.24 13.98 14.35
C ILE A 280 -11.16 12.85 14.79
N PHE A 281 -11.08 11.74 14.07
CA PHE A 281 -11.74 10.51 14.42
C PHE A 281 -10.76 9.61 15.17
N ILE A 282 -11.21 9.10 16.32
CA ILE A 282 -10.42 8.24 17.18
C ILE A 282 -11.07 6.87 17.15
N ILE A 283 -10.31 5.87 16.69
CA ILE A 283 -10.76 4.48 16.66
C ILE A 283 -9.89 3.60 17.55
N LYS A 284 -10.48 2.54 18.09
CA LYS A 284 -9.81 1.54 18.89
C LYS A 284 -10.18 0.15 18.37
N PRO A 285 -9.36 -0.46 17.51
CA PRO A 285 -9.68 -1.75 16.91
C PRO A 285 -9.54 -2.90 17.90
N SER A 286 -10.36 -3.96 17.71
CA SER A 286 -10.29 -5.21 18.49
C SER A 286 -9.17 -6.14 18.03
N GLU A 287 -8.68 -5.97 16.80
CA GLU A 287 -7.62 -6.77 16.19
C GLU A 287 -6.57 -5.86 15.56
N PHE A 288 -5.40 -6.42 15.19
CA PHE A 288 -4.39 -5.69 14.45
C PHE A 288 -4.94 -5.23 13.08
N LEU A 289 -4.69 -3.97 12.73
CA LEU A 289 -5.03 -3.40 11.42
C LEU A 289 -3.76 -2.96 10.71
N PRO A 290 -3.45 -3.52 9.52
CA PRO A 290 -2.35 -3.05 8.68
C PRO A 290 -2.55 -1.61 8.19
N ALA A 291 -1.44 -0.94 7.86
CA ALA A 291 -1.50 0.41 7.30
C ALA A 291 -2.28 0.45 5.98
N GLY A 292 -3.23 1.37 5.86
CA GLY A 292 -4.09 1.46 4.68
C GLY A 292 -4.90 2.76 4.61
N THR A 293 -5.70 2.88 3.56
CA THR A 293 -6.65 3.99 3.42
C THR A 293 -7.92 3.69 4.20
N ILE A 294 -8.43 4.67 4.94
CA ILE A 294 -9.65 4.56 5.72
C ILE A 294 -10.64 5.64 5.31
N THR A 295 -11.87 5.23 4.98
CA THR A 295 -12.96 6.13 4.58
C THR A 295 -14.09 6.03 5.59
N PHE A 296 -14.60 7.18 6.00
CA PHE A 296 -15.68 7.29 6.96
C PHE A 296 -16.99 7.70 6.28
N TYR A 297 -18.05 6.99 6.62
CA TYR A 297 -19.40 7.22 6.11
C TYR A 297 -20.37 7.41 7.26
N LEU A 298 -21.38 8.23 7.06
CA LEU A 298 -22.50 8.32 7.99
C LEU A 298 -23.47 7.15 7.75
N ALA A 299 -23.71 6.32 8.76
CA ALA A 299 -24.48 5.08 8.61
C ALA A 299 -25.93 5.34 8.16
N THR A 300 -26.54 6.46 8.57
CA THR A 300 -27.93 6.80 8.26
C THR A 300 -28.17 7.21 6.82
N THR A 301 -27.20 7.84 6.17
CA THR A 301 -27.35 8.43 4.83
C THR A 301 -26.37 7.90 3.79
N GLY A 302 -25.30 7.20 4.23
CA GLY A 302 -24.21 6.77 3.35
C GLY A 302 -23.29 7.91 2.88
N ILE A 303 -23.47 9.13 3.40
CA ILE A 303 -22.64 10.28 3.01
C ILE A 303 -21.20 10.06 3.48
N THR A 304 -20.24 10.31 2.59
CA THR A 304 -18.82 10.27 2.93
C THR A 304 -18.45 11.46 3.81
N LEU A 305 -18.00 11.18 5.02
CA LEU A 305 -17.55 12.19 5.99
C LEU A 305 -16.11 12.64 5.71
N GLY A 306 -15.29 11.75 5.13
CA GLY A 306 -13.93 12.04 4.77
C GLY A 306 -13.08 10.77 4.66
N GLN A 307 -11.85 10.95 4.23
CA GLN A 307 -10.88 9.89 4.05
C GLN A 307 -9.56 10.27 4.75
N GLY A 308 -8.90 9.29 5.32
CA GLY A 308 -7.62 9.44 5.97
C GLY A 308 -6.70 8.25 5.73
N ARG A 309 -5.55 8.25 6.38
CA ARG A 309 -4.60 7.15 6.37
C ARG A 309 -4.52 6.53 7.75
N LEU A 310 -4.70 5.23 7.80
CA LEU A 310 -4.48 4.42 9.00
C LEU A 310 -3.04 3.88 8.94
N PRO A 311 -2.19 4.12 9.96
CA PRO A 311 -0.91 3.41 10.11
C PRO A 311 -1.14 2.00 10.62
N ASP A 312 -0.07 1.18 10.66
CA ASP A 312 -0.11 -0.10 11.35
C ASP A 312 -0.58 0.12 12.79
N THR A 313 -1.74 -0.46 13.11
CA THR A 313 -2.42 -0.20 14.37
C THR A 313 -2.56 -1.49 15.17
N PRO A 314 -1.83 -1.62 16.29
CA PRO A 314 -1.95 -2.76 17.17
C PRO A 314 -3.34 -2.91 17.77
N LYS A 315 -3.70 -4.14 18.11
CA LYS A 315 -4.91 -4.45 18.87
C LYS A 315 -5.04 -3.58 20.09
N GLN A 316 -6.25 -3.02 20.33
CA GLN A 316 -6.59 -2.16 21.48
C GLN A 316 -5.79 -0.83 21.57
N SER A 317 -5.04 -0.47 20.53
CA SER A 317 -4.36 0.82 20.43
C SER A 317 -5.32 1.89 19.90
N GLU A 318 -5.30 3.06 20.52
CA GLU A 318 -6.06 4.21 20.01
C GLU A 318 -5.32 4.86 18.85
N GLN A 319 -6.05 5.08 17.74
CA GLN A 319 -5.52 5.74 16.56
C GLN A 319 -6.36 6.96 16.21
N LYS A 320 -5.68 8.11 16.08
CA LYS A 320 -6.26 9.39 15.63
C LYS A 320 -6.11 9.54 14.12
N ILE A 321 -7.22 9.85 13.46
CA ILE A 321 -7.28 10.03 12.01
C ILE A 321 -7.89 11.38 11.70
N SER A 322 -7.13 12.26 11.05
CA SER A 322 -7.63 13.55 10.57
C SER A 322 -8.33 13.36 9.22
N ILE A 323 -9.55 13.91 9.10
CA ILE A 323 -10.37 13.80 7.89
C ILE A 323 -10.72 15.18 7.28
N GLY A 324 -9.93 16.20 7.61
CA GLY A 324 -10.11 17.55 7.11
C GLY A 324 -10.69 18.53 8.12
N ASN A 325 -10.85 19.76 7.70
CA ASN A 325 -11.31 20.85 8.56
C ASN A 325 -12.83 20.82 8.78
N ASP A 326 -13.27 21.29 9.94
CA ASP A 326 -14.66 21.60 10.21
C ASP A 326 -14.93 23.07 9.86
N PRO A 327 -15.85 23.38 8.92
CA PRO A 327 -16.10 24.76 8.47
C PRO A 327 -16.81 25.61 9.55
N ASP A 328 -17.54 24.99 10.46
CA ASP A 328 -18.41 25.65 11.42
C ASP A 328 -17.73 25.91 12.77
N VAL A 329 -16.54 25.31 13.01
CA VAL A 329 -15.83 25.50 14.26
C VAL A 329 -14.51 26.19 14.04
N ARG A 330 -14.37 27.39 14.60
CA ARG A 330 -13.25 28.31 14.33
C ARG A 330 -12.63 28.81 15.62
N PHE A 331 -11.37 29.21 15.53
CA PHE A 331 -10.71 29.96 16.57
C PHE A 331 -10.19 31.30 16.04
N ASN A 332 -10.08 32.26 16.95
CA ASN A 332 -9.39 33.53 16.74
C ASN A 332 -8.55 33.80 17.99
N ILE A 333 -7.28 34.14 17.79
CA ILE A 333 -6.33 34.48 18.85
C ILE A 333 -5.79 35.87 18.56
N ILE A 334 -5.75 36.70 19.58
CA ILE A 334 -5.10 38.00 19.56
C ILE A 334 -4.08 38.01 20.68
N SER A 335 -2.81 38.24 20.35
CA SER A 335 -1.72 38.32 21.31
C SER A 335 -0.98 39.67 21.19
N VAL A 336 -0.75 40.31 22.32
CA VAL A 336 -0.09 41.62 22.41
C VAL A 336 1.06 41.54 23.42
N ILE A 337 2.22 42.04 23.06
CA ILE A 337 3.36 42.17 24.01
C ILE A 337 3.02 43.26 25.00
N THR A 338 3.15 42.94 26.30
CA THR A 338 2.94 43.89 27.40
C THR A 338 4.27 44.28 28.07
N ALA A 339 5.26 43.41 28.02
CA ALA A 339 6.62 43.71 28.53
C ALA A 339 7.69 42.89 27.81
N ILE A 340 8.91 43.43 27.73
CA ILE A 340 10.12 42.73 27.23
C ILE A 340 11.15 42.71 28.33
N HIS A 341 11.69 41.54 28.63
CA HIS A 341 12.73 41.32 29.65
C HIS A 341 14.06 41.07 28.95
N GLN A 342 15.11 41.78 29.36
CA GLN A 342 16.44 41.66 28.77
C GLN A 342 17.48 41.02 29.72
N THR A 343 17.25 41.09 31.04
CA THR A 343 18.16 40.56 32.08
C THR A 343 17.36 40.07 33.28
N PRO A 344 17.77 39.01 33.99
CA PRO A 344 18.88 38.07 33.69
C PRO A 344 18.51 37.01 32.65
N VAL A 345 17.24 36.88 32.26
CA VAL A 345 16.74 35.92 31.28
C VAL A 345 15.98 36.69 30.23
N TYR A 346 16.30 36.46 28.96
CA TYR A 346 15.59 37.07 27.84
C TYR A 346 14.18 36.50 27.77
N GLY A 347 13.16 37.37 27.62
CA GLY A 347 11.79 36.94 27.58
C GLY A 347 10.80 38.06 27.30
N GLN A 348 9.54 37.70 27.19
CA GLN A 348 8.45 38.66 26.99
C GLN A 348 7.18 38.25 27.74
N ASP A 349 6.45 39.24 28.19
CA ASP A 349 5.07 39.03 28.69
C ASP A 349 4.06 39.38 27.57
N LEU A 350 3.06 38.56 27.42
CA LEU A 350 2.02 38.66 26.39
C LEU A 350 0.65 38.61 27.04
N ASP A 351 -0.25 39.49 26.61
CA ASP A 351 -1.71 39.29 26.86
C ASP A 351 -2.31 38.57 25.65
N VAL A 352 -2.98 37.45 25.93
CA VAL A 352 -3.56 36.57 24.92
C VAL A 352 -5.08 36.46 25.12
N ASN A 353 -5.81 36.78 24.06
CA ASN A 353 -7.25 36.60 24.00
C ASN A 353 -7.55 35.50 22.99
N VAL A 354 -8.22 34.44 23.42
CA VAL A 354 -8.67 33.33 22.58
C VAL A 354 -10.19 33.30 22.52
N THR A 355 -10.71 33.30 21.29
CA THR A 355 -12.15 33.10 21.08
C THR A 355 -12.30 31.82 20.23
N VAL A 356 -13.15 30.90 20.69
CA VAL A 356 -13.56 29.71 19.93
C VAL A 356 -15.05 29.79 19.66
N SER A 357 -15.44 29.59 18.41
CA SER A 357 -16.81 29.71 17.93
C SER A 357 -17.31 28.39 17.38
N ASN A 358 -18.48 27.94 17.85
CA ASN A 358 -19.24 26.84 17.29
C ASN A 358 -20.50 27.41 16.61
N ARG A 359 -20.58 27.26 15.29
CA ARG A 359 -21.70 27.71 14.45
C ARG A 359 -22.65 26.60 14.04
N LYS A 360 -22.49 25.39 14.59
CA LYS A 360 -23.41 24.27 14.37
C LYS A 360 -24.73 24.54 15.12
N ASP A 361 -25.84 24.16 14.52
CA ASP A 361 -27.18 24.46 15.05
C ASP A 361 -27.54 23.60 16.28
N GLU A 362 -27.14 22.33 16.31
CA GLU A 362 -27.60 21.39 17.32
C GLU A 362 -26.46 20.62 18.03
N GLN A 363 -25.22 20.68 17.52
CA GLN A 363 -24.13 19.84 18.01
C GLN A 363 -23.24 20.58 19.02
N ILE A 364 -23.12 20.01 20.22
CA ILE A 364 -22.09 20.40 21.20
C ILE A 364 -20.74 19.89 20.70
N VAL A 365 -19.71 20.72 20.74
CA VAL A 365 -18.37 20.33 20.27
C VAL A 365 -17.33 20.40 21.38
N SER A 366 -16.47 19.38 21.43
CA SER A 366 -15.27 19.40 22.24
C SER A 366 -14.07 19.74 21.39
N VAL A 367 -13.34 20.79 21.75
CA VAL A 367 -12.21 21.29 20.99
C VAL A 367 -10.92 21.22 21.79
N LYS A 368 -9.82 21.01 21.07
CA LYS A 368 -8.46 21.07 21.60
C LYS A 368 -7.58 21.92 20.69
N LEU A 369 -7.12 23.05 21.20
CA LEU A 369 -6.19 23.94 20.53
C LEU A 369 -4.81 23.83 21.20
N THR A 370 -3.80 23.47 20.43
CA THR A 370 -2.42 23.38 20.90
C THR A 370 -1.63 24.58 20.39
N ILE A 371 -1.04 25.35 21.29
CA ILE A 371 -0.20 26.51 20.98
C ILE A 371 1.23 26.17 21.33
N ASN A 372 2.13 26.21 20.32
CA ASN A 372 3.55 26.00 20.49
C ASN A 372 4.29 27.35 20.53
N SER A 373 5.28 27.51 21.38
CA SER A 373 6.06 28.76 21.50
C SER A 373 6.84 29.13 20.21
N GLY A 374 7.11 28.17 19.36
CA GLY A 374 7.92 28.35 18.13
C GLY A 374 9.44 28.31 18.35
N PHE A 375 9.91 28.36 19.60
CA PHE A 375 11.34 28.35 19.95
C PHE A 375 11.70 27.14 20.81
N ARG A 376 12.82 26.52 20.56
CA ARG A 376 13.36 25.45 21.41
C ARG A 376 13.82 26.04 22.77
N ASN A 377 13.60 25.29 23.83
CA ASN A 377 13.98 25.66 25.22
C ASN A 377 13.16 26.82 25.84
N THR A 378 12.08 27.24 25.20
CA THR A 378 11.18 28.26 25.76
C THR A 378 10.25 27.68 26.79
N THR A 379 10.09 28.31 27.91
CA THR A 379 9.07 27.98 28.91
C THR A 379 7.96 29.02 28.89
N LEU A 380 6.71 28.53 28.80
CA LEU A 380 5.51 29.36 28.84
C LEU A 380 4.89 29.29 30.24
N PHE A 381 4.65 30.40 30.88
CA PHE A 381 3.98 30.47 32.19
C PHE A 381 2.67 31.21 32.08
N ILE A 382 1.56 30.58 32.50
CA ILE A 382 0.25 31.18 32.49
C ILE A 382 0.05 31.98 33.75
N LYS A 383 -0.41 33.23 33.60
CA LYS A 383 -0.83 34.12 34.67
C LYS A 383 -2.23 34.64 34.38
N ASN A 384 -2.97 35.02 35.44
CA ASN A 384 -4.24 35.76 35.35
C ASN A 384 -5.26 35.16 34.37
N LEU A 385 -5.57 33.87 34.54
CA LEU A 385 -6.57 33.21 33.72
C LEU A 385 -7.98 33.68 34.12
N SER A 386 -8.74 34.19 33.13
CA SER A 386 -10.17 34.47 33.28
C SER A 386 -10.97 33.69 32.25
N SER A 387 -11.59 32.59 32.65
CA SER A 387 -12.53 31.80 31.84
C SER A 387 -13.40 30.93 32.72
N SER A 388 -14.64 30.72 32.29
CA SER A 388 -15.59 29.81 32.97
C SER A 388 -15.58 28.38 32.37
N ASN A 389 -15.41 28.25 31.04
CA ASN A 389 -15.64 27.00 30.33
C ASN A 389 -14.40 26.50 29.53
N ILE A 390 -13.31 27.28 29.51
CA ILE A 390 -12.07 26.93 28.84
C ILE A 390 -11.02 26.49 29.88
N ARG A 391 -10.47 25.31 29.71
CA ARG A 391 -9.33 24.81 30.49
C ARG A 391 -8.04 25.05 29.72
N ILE A 392 -7.09 25.67 30.38
CA ILE A 392 -5.73 25.88 29.84
C ILE A 392 -4.74 25.11 30.71
N ASN A 393 -4.01 24.23 30.09
CA ASN A 393 -2.97 23.43 30.72
C ASN A 393 -1.64 23.60 29.96
N GLN A 394 -0.56 23.61 30.69
CA GLN A 394 0.75 23.41 30.09
C GLN A 394 0.96 21.92 29.82
N SER A 395 1.59 21.56 28.71
CA SER A 395 1.92 20.16 28.45
C SER A 395 2.84 19.61 29.54
N SER A 396 2.55 18.40 30.03
CA SER A 396 3.40 17.72 31.03
C SER A 396 4.80 17.37 30.49
N ASN A 397 4.88 17.15 29.18
CA ASN A 397 6.11 16.69 28.53
C ASN A 397 6.95 17.82 27.92
N ASP A 398 6.31 18.97 27.64
CA ASP A 398 6.99 20.10 27.02
C ASP A 398 6.39 21.42 27.49
N LYS A 399 7.16 22.17 28.29
CA LYS A 399 6.76 23.46 28.87
C LYS A 399 6.61 24.57 27.81
N SER A 400 7.03 24.35 26.59
CA SER A 400 6.83 25.26 25.45
C SER A 400 5.45 25.13 24.78
N ILE A 401 4.62 24.21 25.25
CA ILE A 401 3.31 23.87 24.67
C ILE A 401 2.19 24.18 25.64
N LEU A 402 1.21 24.97 25.18
CA LEU A 402 -0.06 25.19 25.86
C LEU A 402 -1.17 24.40 25.18
N ILE A 403 -2.05 23.82 26.00
CA ILE A 403 -3.21 23.06 25.53
C ILE A 403 -4.45 23.77 26.06
N ILE A 404 -5.28 24.26 25.15
CA ILE A 404 -6.56 24.89 25.43
C ILE A 404 -7.67 23.89 25.06
N GLN A 405 -8.52 23.57 26.04
CA GLN A 405 -9.65 22.65 25.84
C GLN A 405 -10.94 23.35 26.23
N ALA A 406 -11.98 23.20 25.41
CA ALA A 406 -13.29 23.75 25.67
C ALA A 406 -14.38 22.81 25.16
N THR A 407 -15.54 22.86 25.82
CA THR A 407 -16.78 22.28 25.31
C THR A 407 -17.74 23.43 25.02
N ILE A 408 -18.16 23.56 23.75
CA ILE A 408 -18.88 24.74 23.26
C ILE A 408 -20.27 24.33 22.78
N GLN A 409 -21.28 25.00 23.32
CA GLN A 409 -22.66 24.77 22.95
C GLN A 409 -22.95 25.22 21.50
N PRO A 410 -24.03 24.73 20.88
CA PRO A 410 -24.44 25.16 19.54
C PRO A 410 -24.62 26.69 19.47
N ASN A 411 -24.20 27.26 18.36
CA ASN A 411 -24.31 28.70 18.05
C ASN A 411 -23.69 29.63 19.12
N GLN A 412 -22.66 29.15 19.85
CA GLN A 412 -22.01 29.92 20.89
C GLN A 412 -20.54 30.20 20.62
N ASN A 413 -20.03 31.23 21.29
CA ASN A 413 -18.63 31.61 21.33
C ASN A 413 -18.17 31.56 22.78
N GLU A 414 -17.05 30.89 23.01
CA GLU A 414 -16.36 30.88 24.29
C GLU A 414 -15.10 31.75 24.18
N ARG A 415 -14.83 32.54 25.20
CA ARG A 415 -13.68 33.44 25.27
C ARG A 415 -12.84 33.18 26.51
N CYS A 416 -11.55 33.33 26.34
CA CYS A 416 -10.58 33.19 27.40
C CYS A 416 -9.50 34.25 27.23
N ASN A 417 -9.19 34.96 28.32
CA ASN A 417 -8.09 35.92 28.41
C ASN A 417 -7.08 35.41 29.41
N PHE A 418 -5.83 35.46 29.09
CA PHE A 418 -4.74 35.14 30.01
C PHE A 418 -3.48 35.90 29.64
N SER A 419 -2.66 36.14 30.67
CA SER A 419 -1.31 36.67 30.45
C SER A 419 -0.32 35.50 30.41
N LEU A 420 0.61 35.58 29.50
CA LEU A 420 1.62 34.57 29.25
C LEU A 420 3.01 35.16 29.41
N LYS A 421 3.84 34.54 30.24
CA LYS A 421 5.27 34.85 30.31
C LYS A 421 6.03 33.82 29.50
N GLN A 422 6.74 34.29 28.48
CA GLN A 422 7.63 33.49 27.64
C GLN A 422 9.08 33.79 28.05
N LEU A 423 9.82 32.76 28.43
CA LEU A 423 11.25 32.85 28.77
C LEU A 423 12.03 31.95 27.80
N ASN A 424 13.10 32.51 27.22
CA ASN A 424 13.98 31.82 26.28
C ASN A 424 15.26 31.37 26.96
#